data_3d44a564641f9f004ad77da6f12a97ca
#
_entry.id   3d44a564641f9f004ad77da6f12a97ca
#
_cell.length_a   1.000
_cell.length_b   1.000
_cell.length_c   1.000
_cell.angle_alpha   90.00
_cell.angle_beta   90.00
_cell.angle_gamma   90.00
#
_symmetry.space_group_name_H-M   'P 1'
#
loop_
_entity.id
_entity.type
_entity.pdbx_description
1 polymer ?
#
loop_
_entity_poly.entity_id
_entity_poly.type
_entity_poly.pdbx_seq_one_letter_code
_entity_poly.pdbx_strand_id
1 'polypeptide(L)'
;MQDTSAAESGTPPTDTGTELNLPDRPAPARTEPLSAIDTLPPFPQARTPEPPRPRQKPKLPLWLVAATMFLVGLLIGFLVMKQRAHSAMIVVSVNGENITRDDLFNQMQDTVGTQTMHKLVQNQLQLQFAKKKNLLPTDEQVNAEYLKMSRRPNFLAALAQSGIPEGDFKQNLRVQLAETNVITQGVTVTDADTQAYYKAQSNPNNPAAQFYRPAEVSLRAIATATEPQARQALVELASNTPFELVATTYSLDTSKTNGGLLAPLAFGRSPLHRSPALEQSIFAMKVGGQMGPVFFANQWWIFRCQDKAAATTLPYSQVQEQCLTGAKLAKGTAVNSKRIQQEFTDFQHSSNLQAFWPQYQKVIAAH
;
A
#
# COMPACT_ATOMS: atom_id res chain seq x y z
N MET A 1 61.95 12.81 9.77
CA MET A 1 61.54 13.94 10.60
C MET A 1 60.15 13.58 11.01
N GLN A 2 60.05 12.96 12.13
CA GLN A 2 59.75 13.50 13.46
C GLN A 2 58.36 14.13 13.46
N ASP A 3 57.48 13.91 14.33
CA ASP A 3 57.45 13.10 15.56
C ASP A 3 56.03 13.17 16.15
N THR A 4 55.68 12.16 16.86
CA THR A 4 55.02 12.04 18.18
C THR A 4 53.57 12.56 18.33
N SER A 5 52.72 11.62 18.74
CA SER A 5 52.30 11.33 20.13
C SER A 5 51.14 12.24 20.56
N ALA A 6 50.08 11.81 21.15
CA ALA A 6 49.92 11.05 22.38
C ALA A 6 48.47 10.53 22.51
N ALA A 7 48.41 9.40 23.20
CA ALA A 7 47.19 8.84 23.76
C ALA A 7 46.76 9.63 25.00
N GLU A 8 45.46 9.79 25.21
CA GLU A 8 44.94 9.95 26.58
C GLU A 8 43.66 9.14 26.76
N SER A 9 43.79 8.27 27.69
CA SER A 9 42.77 7.46 28.33
C SER A 9 41.88 8.32 29.22
N GLY A 10 40.57 8.17 29.06
CA GLY A 10 39.60 8.73 29.99
C GLY A 10 38.59 7.67 30.38
N THR A 11 38.78 7.15 31.60
CA THR A 11 37.86 6.28 32.34
C THR A 11 36.51 6.93 32.62
N PRO A 12 35.43 6.15 32.73
CA PRO A 12 34.09 6.67 33.02
C PRO A 12 33.90 6.96 34.51
N PRO A 13 33.08 7.94 34.88
CA PRO A 13 32.73 8.17 36.27
C PRO A 13 31.63 7.21 36.75
N THR A 14 31.91 6.72 37.93
CA THR A 14 31.09 5.92 38.82
C THR A 14 29.74 6.52 39.16
N ASP A 15 28.81 5.66 39.14
CA ASP A 15 27.53 5.53 39.81
C ASP A 15 27.44 6.18 41.18
N THR A 16 26.42 7.01 41.40
CA THR A 16 25.92 7.35 42.73
C THR A 16 24.46 6.97 42.81
N GLY A 17 24.23 5.83 43.46
CA GLY A 17 22.93 5.36 43.87
C GLY A 17 22.19 6.34 44.77
N THR A 18 20.95 6.47 44.51
CA THR A 18 19.98 7.05 45.46
C THR A 18 19.08 5.89 45.92
N GLU A 19 19.37 5.43 47.12
CA GLU A 19 18.53 4.51 47.89
C GLU A 19 17.18 5.21 48.21
N LEU A 20 16.08 4.62 47.77
CA LEU A 20 14.78 4.93 48.29
C LEU A 20 14.48 4.08 49.52
N ASN A 21 14.45 4.77 50.65
CA ASN A 21 14.11 4.29 51.98
C ASN A 21 12.62 3.86 52.05
N LEU A 22 12.38 2.57 52.30
CA LEU A 22 11.06 2.05 52.70
C LEU A 22 11.01 1.98 54.23
N PRO A 23 9.92 2.43 54.86
CA PRO A 23 9.77 2.32 56.31
C PRO A 23 9.43 0.91 56.76
N ASP A 24 10.01 0.57 57.88
CA ASP A 24 9.99 -0.68 58.65
C ASP A 24 8.59 -1.11 59.10
N ARG A 25 8.38 -2.38 59.01
CA ARG A 25 7.25 -3.12 59.57
C ARG A 25 7.63 -3.59 60.96
N PRO A 26 6.84 -3.30 62.01
CA PRO A 26 7.13 -3.83 63.34
C PRO A 26 6.76 -5.30 63.48
N ALA A 27 7.63 -6.05 64.11
CA ALA A 27 7.50 -7.46 64.46
C ALA A 27 6.63 -7.68 65.69
N PRO A 28 6.06 -8.87 65.87
CA PRO A 28 5.10 -9.16 66.94
C PRO A 28 5.81 -9.45 68.29
N ALA A 29 5.21 -8.91 69.34
CA ALA A 29 5.68 -9.13 70.73
C ALA A 29 5.26 -10.50 71.24
N ARG A 30 6.19 -11.13 71.88
CA ARG A 30 6.13 -12.41 72.61
C ARG A 30 5.36 -12.22 73.89
N THR A 31 4.49 -13.15 74.17
CA THR A 31 3.84 -13.41 75.48
C THR A 31 4.79 -14.18 76.38
N GLU A 32 4.88 -13.81 77.61
CA GLU A 32 5.21 -14.70 78.72
C GLU A 32 4.38 -14.41 79.99
N PRO A 33 4.17 -15.39 80.88
CA PRO A 33 3.07 -15.46 81.79
C PRO A 33 3.49 -15.11 83.22
N LEU A 34 2.53 -14.71 84.03
CA LEU A 34 2.71 -14.73 85.47
C LEU A 34 1.43 -15.02 86.23
N SER A 35 1.55 -16.04 87.08
CA SER A 35 0.64 -16.53 88.08
C SER A 35 0.50 -15.62 89.27
N ALA A 36 -0.63 -15.73 89.94
CA ALA A 36 -0.88 -15.86 91.39
C ALA A 36 -2.31 -15.44 91.71
N ILE A 37 -3.15 -16.36 92.07
CA ILE A 37 -3.71 -16.72 93.40
C ILE A 37 -4.02 -15.51 94.27
N ASP A 38 -5.31 -15.25 94.58
CA ASP A 38 -5.87 -15.43 95.90
C ASP A 38 -7.40 -15.06 95.98
N THR A 39 -8.09 -15.99 96.63
CA THR A 39 -9.24 -15.92 97.54
C THR A 39 -10.57 -15.27 97.22
N LEU A 40 -11.54 -16.14 97.30
CA LEU A 40 -13.01 -16.04 97.28
C LEU A 40 -13.65 -15.16 98.36
N PRO A 41 -14.90 -14.73 98.11
CA PRO A 41 -16.08 -15.40 98.76
C PRO A 41 -17.33 -15.52 97.84
N PRO A 42 -18.41 -16.15 98.40
CA PRO A 42 -19.18 -17.13 97.66
C PRO A 42 -20.46 -16.55 96.98
N PHE A 43 -20.94 -17.34 96.00
CA PHE A 43 -21.97 -17.08 95.03
C PHE A 43 -23.43 -17.06 95.58
N PRO A 44 -24.28 -16.35 94.85
CA PRO A 44 -25.68 -16.76 94.72
C PRO A 44 -25.91 -17.46 93.37
N GLN A 45 -26.65 -18.53 93.41
CA GLN A 45 -26.97 -19.41 92.31
C GLN A 45 -27.65 -18.65 91.14
N ALA A 46 -27.08 -18.68 89.99
CA ALA A 46 -27.63 -18.19 88.77
C ALA A 46 -28.52 -19.25 88.10
N ARG A 47 -29.66 -18.83 87.68
CA ARG A 47 -30.63 -19.59 86.86
C ARG A 47 -30.03 -20.01 85.57
N THR A 48 -30.21 -21.25 85.17
CA THR A 48 -29.81 -21.80 83.87
C THR A 48 -30.46 -20.97 82.72
N PRO A 49 -29.64 -20.49 81.78
CA PRO A 49 -30.23 -19.82 80.61
C PRO A 49 -30.80 -20.86 79.64
N GLU A 50 -31.99 -20.61 79.20
CA GLU A 50 -32.68 -21.32 78.11
C GLU A 50 -31.87 -21.27 76.83
N PRO A 51 -31.75 -22.37 76.02
CA PRO A 51 -30.99 -22.37 74.79
C PRO A 51 -31.58 -21.40 73.78
N PRO A 52 -30.72 -20.67 73.04
CA PRO A 52 -31.20 -19.71 72.04
C PRO A 52 -31.94 -20.44 70.90
N ARG A 53 -33.18 -19.99 70.67
CA ARG A 53 -33.95 -20.46 69.51
C ARG A 53 -33.25 -20.22 68.22
N PRO A 54 -33.20 -21.17 67.27
CA PRO A 54 -32.52 -20.97 65.97
C PRO A 54 -33.18 -19.81 65.23
N ARG A 55 -32.40 -18.77 64.90
CA ARG A 55 -32.84 -17.69 64.03
C ARG A 55 -33.12 -18.29 62.63
N GLN A 56 -34.43 -18.33 62.34
CA GLN A 56 -34.82 -18.62 60.93
C GLN A 56 -34.25 -17.56 60.01
N LYS A 57 -33.41 -17.96 59.09
CA LYS A 57 -32.94 -17.09 58.01
C LYS A 57 -34.17 -16.64 57.19
N PRO A 58 -34.34 -15.33 56.96
CA PRO A 58 -35.46 -14.87 56.16
C PRO A 58 -35.38 -15.55 54.78
N LYS A 59 -36.41 -16.32 54.44
CA LYS A 59 -36.59 -16.85 53.09
C LYS A 59 -36.93 -15.67 52.23
N LEU A 60 -35.96 -15.28 51.32
CA LEU A 60 -36.28 -14.29 50.30
C LEU A 60 -37.54 -14.72 49.55
N PRO A 61 -38.52 -13.89 49.44
CA PRO A 61 -39.76 -14.25 48.76
C PRO A 61 -39.48 -14.47 47.26
N LEU A 62 -40.02 -15.55 46.73
CA LEU A 62 -39.75 -16.04 45.36
C LEU A 62 -40.00 -14.97 44.31
N TRP A 63 -40.91 -14.01 44.55
CA TRP A 63 -41.18 -12.88 43.66
C TRP A 63 -39.99 -11.90 43.56
N LEU A 64 -39.16 -11.73 44.60
CA LEU A 64 -37.95 -10.90 44.56
C LEU A 64 -36.88 -11.53 43.68
N VAL A 65 -36.73 -12.85 43.72
CA VAL A 65 -35.80 -13.59 42.84
C VAL A 65 -36.26 -13.50 41.37
N ALA A 66 -37.58 -13.62 41.15
CA ALA A 66 -38.14 -13.47 39.80
C ALA A 66 -37.98 -12.02 39.27
N ALA A 67 -38.18 -11.01 40.12
CA ALA A 67 -38.01 -9.61 39.77
C ALA A 67 -36.52 -9.26 39.44
N THR A 68 -35.57 -9.82 40.22
CA THR A 68 -34.12 -9.61 39.89
C THR A 68 -33.70 -10.31 38.61
N MET A 69 -34.18 -11.52 38.33
CA MET A 69 -33.94 -12.22 37.06
C MET A 69 -34.55 -11.47 35.88
N PHE A 70 -35.72 -10.90 36.01
CA PHE A 70 -36.37 -10.09 35.00
C PHE A 70 -35.58 -8.79 34.72
N LEU A 71 -35.12 -8.09 35.77
CA LEU A 71 -34.30 -6.90 35.65
C LEU A 71 -32.93 -7.20 35.01
N VAL A 72 -32.30 -8.32 35.36
CA VAL A 72 -31.05 -8.78 34.73
C VAL A 72 -31.26 -9.13 33.24
N GLY A 73 -32.40 -9.79 32.93
CA GLY A 73 -32.77 -10.07 31.54
C GLY A 73 -33.00 -8.80 30.71
N LEU A 74 -33.70 -7.78 31.31
CA LEU A 74 -33.88 -6.47 30.70
C LEU A 74 -32.52 -5.73 30.49
N LEU A 75 -31.65 -5.79 31.49
CA LEU A 75 -30.31 -5.17 31.40
C LEU A 75 -29.48 -5.83 30.31
N ILE A 76 -29.48 -7.15 30.24
CA ILE A 76 -28.78 -7.90 29.16
C ILE A 76 -29.39 -7.58 27.80
N GLY A 77 -30.74 -7.56 27.71
CA GLY A 77 -31.44 -7.17 26.48
C GLY A 77 -31.11 -5.74 26.06
N PHE A 78 -31.04 -4.80 26.99
CA PHE A 78 -30.65 -3.41 26.73
C PHE A 78 -29.17 -3.28 26.31
N LEU A 79 -28.27 -4.03 26.93
CA LEU A 79 -26.84 -4.05 26.55
C LEU A 79 -26.65 -4.64 25.16
N VAL A 80 -27.36 -5.73 24.84
CA VAL A 80 -27.32 -6.35 23.47
C VAL A 80 -27.93 -5.39 22.45
N MET A 81 -29.01 -4.70 22.80
CA MET A 81 -29.64 -3.71 21.92
C MET A 81 -28.73 -2.48 21.70
N LYS A 82 -28.06 -2.02 22.77
CA LYS A 82 -27.08 -0.93 22.70
C LYS A 82 -25.83 -1.34 21.90
N GLN A 83 -25.40 -2.58 22.00
CA GLN A 83 -24.28 -3.11 21.22
C GLN A 83 -24.63 -3.24 19.73
N ARG A 84 -25.88 -3.64 19.40
CA ARG A 84 -26.40 -3.61 18.03
C ARG A 84 -26.60 -2.20 17.47
N ALA A 85 -27.02 -1.25 18.30
CA ALA A 85 -27.15 0.16 17.89
C ALA A 85 -25.79 0.85 17.63
N HIS A 86 -24.70 0.38 18.27
CA HIS A 86 -23.34 0.88 17.97
C HIS A 86 -22.78 0.37 16.65
N SER A 87 -23.32 -0.71 16.10
CA SER A 87 -22.92 -1.23 14.78
C SER A 87 -23.53 -0.47 13.59
N ALA A 88 -24.59 0.29 13.82
CA ALA A 88 -25.21 1.11 12.78
C ALA A 88 -24.57 2.52 12.73
N MET A 89 -23.24 2.57 12.51
CA MET A 89 -22.57 3.85 12.21
C MET A 89 -23.11 4.37 10.86
N ILE A 90 -23.87 5.47 10.89
CA ILE A 90 -24.33 6.15 9.68
C ILE A 90 -23.10 6.77 8.99
N VAL A 91 -22.86 6.40 7.74
CA VAL A 91 -21.79 6.95 6.92
C VAL A 91 -22.28 8.13 6.11
N VAL A 92 -23.48 8.00 5.51
CA VAL A 92 -24.13 9.03 4.71
C VAL A 92 -25.64 8.94 4.92
N SER A 93 -26.33 10.09 4.89
CA SER A 93 -27.79 10.15 4.83
C SER A 93 -28.22 10.84 3.54
N VAL A 94 -29.15 10.23 2.79
CA VAL A 94 -29.70 10.76 1.54
C VAL A 94 -31.20 10.92 1.72
N ASN A 95 -31.71 12.14 1.74
CA ASN A 95 -33.14 12.44 1.91
C ASN A 95 -33.78 11.78 3.15
N GLY A 96 -32.99 11.58 4.24
CA GLY A 96 -33.44 10.92 5.47
C GLY A 96 -33.23 9.41 5.52
N GLU A 97 -32.85 8.77 4.43
CA GLU A 97 -32.44 7.36 4.40
C GLU A 97 -30.94 7.24 4.72
N ASN A 98 -30.61 6.38 5.66
CA ASN A 98 -29.25 6.23 6.16
C ASN A 98 -28.53 5.07 5.48
N ILE A 99 -27.33 5.33 4.96
CA ILE A 99 -26.37 4.32 4.55
C ILE A 99 -25.45 4.06 5.74
N THR A 100 -25.48 2.86 6.26
CA THR A 100 -24.67 2.47 7.41
C THR A 100 -23.28 1.96 6.99
N ARG A 101 -22.37 1.89 7.96
CA ARG A 101 -21.07 1.25 7.76
C ARG A 101 -21.22 -0.22 7.35
N ASP A 102 -22.19 -0.92 7.88
CA ASP A 102 -22.42 -2.33 7.58
C ASP A 102 -22.96 -2.50 6.15
N ASP A 103 -23.81 -1.58 5.66
CA ASP A 103 -24.24 -1.57 4.25
C ASP A 103 -23.06 -1.35 3.31
N LEU A 104 -22.21 -0.35 3.62
CA LEU A 104 -21.01 -0.08 2.85
C LEU A 104 -20.06 -1.30 2.86
N PHE A 105 -19.83 -1.88 4.04
CA PHE A 105 -18.93 -3.03 4.20
C PHE A 105 -19.44 -4.26 3.45
N ASN A 106 -20.75 -4.57 3.55
CA ASN A 106 -21.36 -5.68 2.83
C ASN A 106 -21.25 -5.47 1.31
N GLN A 107 -21.55 -4.26 0.83
CA GLN A 107 -21.41 -3.93 -0.59
C GLN A 107 -19.97 -4.05 -1.07
N MET A 108 -19.00 -3.60 -0.29
CA MET A 108 -17.57 -3.77 -0.60
C MET A 108 -17.16 -5.26 -0.60
N GLN A 109 -17.65 -6.05 0.36
CA GLN A 109 -17.40 -7.49 0.39
C GLN A 109 -17.95 -8.20 -0.84
N ASP A 110 -19.19 -7.89 -1.22
CA ASP A 110 -19.84 -8.51 -2.38
C ASP A 110 -19.15 -8.14 -3.69
N THR A 111 -18.62 -6.92 -3.78
CA THR A 111 -18.03 -6.40 -5.03
C THR A 111 -16.55 -6.79 -5.17
N VAL A 112 -15.74 -6.57 -4.12
CA VAL A 112 -14.28 -6.74 -4.20
C VAL A 112 -13.69 -7.63 -3.11
N GLY A 113 -14.49 -8.05 -2.12
CA GLY A 113 -14.01 -8.75 -0.93
C GLY A 113 -13.32 -10.07 -1.25
N THR A 114 -13.90 -10.88 -2.12
CA THR A 114 -13.32 -12.18 -2.53
C THR A 114 -11.97 -12.00 -3.22
N GLN A 115 -11.87 -11.04 -4.15
CA GLN A 115 -10.62 -10.76 -4.86
C GLN A 115 -9.55 -10.19 -3.93
N THR A 116 -9.96 -9.29 -3.03
CA THR A 116 -9.05 -8.71 -2.02
C THR A 116 -8.53 -9.78 -1.07
N MET A 117 -9.42 -10.68 -0.60
CA MET A 117 -9.03 -11.78 0.28
C MET A 117 -8.06 -12.73 -0.42
N HIS A 118 -8.32 -13.09 -1.68
CA HIS A 118 -7.41 -13.91 -2.48
C HIS A 118 -6.02 -13.28 -2.55
N LYS A 119 -5.94 -11.98 -2.85
CA LYS A 119 -4.66 -11.24 -2.88
C LYS A 119 -3.96 -11.23 -1.52
N LEU A 120 -4.70 -11.03 -0.42
CA LEU A 120 -4.12 -11.04 0.92
C LEU A 120 -3.57 -12.42 1.30
N VAL A 121 -4.29 -13.50 0.99
CA VAL A 121 -3.83 -14.88 1.20
C VAL A 121 -2.57 -15.15 0.39
N GLN A 122 -2.55 -14.80 -0.89
CA GLN A 122 -1.39 -14.94 -1.76
C GLN A 122 -0.18 -14.19 -1.20
N ASN A 123 -0.33 -12.92 -0.87
CA ASN A 123 0.75 -12.12 -0.30
C ASN A 123 1.30 -12.75 0.99
N GLN A 124 0.42 -13.25 1.85
CA GLN A 124 0.83 -13.90 3.10
C GLN A 124 1.59 -15.20 2.86
N LEU A 125 1.13 -16.01 1.90
CA LEU A 125 1.83 -17.24 1.50
C LEU A 125 3.21 -16.94 0.91
N GLN A 126 3.34 -15.92 0.07
CA GLN A 126 4.63 -15.49 -0.49
C GLN A 126 5.61 -15.05 0.60
N LEU A 127 5.16 -14.24 1.56
CA LEU A 127 5.99 -13.80 2.69
C LEU A 127 6.41 -14.97 3.57
N GLN A 128 5.51 -15.91 3.86
CA GLN A 128 5.82 -17.11 4.64
C GLN A 128 6.79 -18.03 3.90
N PHE A 129 6.62 -18.19 2.59
CA PHE A 129 7.54 -18.96 1.75
C PHE A 129 8.95 -18.35 1.75
N ALA A 130 9.05 -17.02 1.57
CA ALA A 130 10.32 -16.32 1.67
C ALA A 130 10.94 -16.45 3.07
N LYS A 131 10.13 -16.38 4.14
CA LYS A 131 10.58 -16.60 5.52
C LYS A 131 11.13 -18.01 5.71
N LYS A 132 10.44 -19.05 5.21
CA LYS A 132 10.91 -20.45 5.26
C LYS A 132 12.26 -20.64 4.58
N LYS A 133 12.55 -19.82 3.55
CA LYS A 133 13.84 -19.82 2.83
C LYS A 133 14.90 -18.88 3.44
N ASN A 134 14.60 -18.18 4.54
CA ASN A 134 15.45 -17.14 5.15
C ASN A 134 15.74 -15.97 4.19
N LEU A 135 14.76 -15.63 3.33
CA LEU A 135 14.85 -14.58 2.30
C LEU A 135 13.82 -13.46 2.49
N LEU A 136 13.15 -13.45 3.65
CA LEU A 136 12.20 -12.38 3.99
C LEU A 136 12.95 -11.05 4.14
N PRO A 137 12.54 -9.97 3.45
CA PRO A 137 13.15 -8.66 3.61
C PRO A 137 12.95 -8.11 5.03
N THR A 138 13.98 -7.48 5.58
CA THR A 138 13.88 -6.76 6.85
C THR A 138 13.17 -5.42 6.67
N ASP A 139 12.74 -4.80 7.77
CA ASP A 139 12.11 -3.48 7.75
C ASP A 139 13.07 -2.40 7.21
N GLU A 140 14.36 -2.52 7.53
CA GLU A 140 15.41 -1.63 7.04
C GLU A 140 15.55 -1.73 5.51
N GLN A 141 15.52 -2.94 4.95
CA GLN A 141 15.59 -3.15 3.51
C GLN A 141 14.38 -2.55 2.78
N VAL A 142 13.17 -2.75 3.33
CA VAL A 142 11.93 -2.17 2.78
C VAL A 142 11.99 -0.64 2.84
N ASN A 143 12.41 -0.07 3.98
CA ASN A 143 12.53 1.38 4.14
C ASN A 143 13.62 1.96 3.23
N ALA A 144 14.75 1.29 3.07
CA ALA A 144 15.82 1.74 2.18
C ALA A 144 15.35 1.80 0.71
N GLU A 145 14.62 0.78 0.25
CA GLU A 145 14.08 0.77 -1.12
C GLU A 145 12.97 1.83 -1.28
N TYR A 146 12.09 1.99 -0.30
CA TYR A 146 11.10 3.06 -0.30
C TYR A 146 11.75 4.44 -0.40
N LEU A 147 12.78 4.73 0.39
CA LEU A 147 13.52 5.99 0.34
C LEU A 147 14.21 6.21 -1.01
N LYS A 148 14.73 5.14 -1.64
CA LYS A 148 15.29 5.21 -2.99
C LYS A 148 14.21 5.57 -4.02
N MET A 149 13.03 4.99 -3.90
CA MET A 149 11.89 5.31 -4.78
C MET A 149 11.37 6.74 -4.53
N SER A 150 11.28 7.20 -3.29
CA SER A 150 10.77 8.52 -2.93
C SER A 150 11.61 9.69 -3.44
N ARG A 151 12.89 9.43 -3.76
CA ARG A 151 13.79 10.42 -4.40
C ARG A 151 13.53 10.62 -5.89
N ARG A 152 12.71 9.75 -6.51
CA ARG A 152 12.36 9.91 -7.94
C ARG A 152 11.40 11.08 -8.10
N PRO A 153 11.57 11.91 -9.15
CA PRO A 153 10.63 12.99 -9.44
C PRO A 153 9.19 12.45 -9.51
N ASN A 154 8.26 13.20 -8.95
CA ASN A 154 6.81 12.92 -8.96
C ASN A 154 6.36 11.63 -8.23
N PHE A 155 7.25 10.84 -7.64
CA PHE A 155 6.86 9.60 -6.96
C PHE A 155 5.87 9.86 -5.80
N LEU A 156 6.21 10.79 -4.90
CA LEU A 156 5.35 11.10 -3.74
C LEU A 156 4.02 11.70 -4.18
N ALA A 157 4.02 12.54 -5.23
CA ALA A 157 2.79 13.10 -5.78
C ALA A 157 1.91 12.00 -6.40
N ALA A 158 2.49 11.08 -7.16
CA ALA A 158 1.77 9.94 -7.74
C ALA A 158 1.24 9.00 -6.65
N LEU A 159 2.01 8.74 -5.60
CA LEU A 159 1.56 7.92 -4.46
C LEU A 159 0.37 8.58 -3.75
N ALA A 160 0.45 9.88 -3.47
CA ALA A 160 -0.65 10.63 -2.87
C ALA A 160 -1.91 10.63 -3.75
N GLN A 161 -1.75 10.79 -5.06
CA GLN A 161 -2.86 10.76 -6.02
C GLN A 161 -3.50 9.36 -6.14
N SER A 162 -2.72 8.30 -5.94
CA SER A 162 -3.24 6.92 -5.96
C SER A 162 -4.14 6.59 -4.77
N GLY A 163 -4.13 7.40 -3.70
CA GLY A 163 -4.86 7.15 -2.47
C GLY A 163 -4.34 5.97 -1.64
N ILE A 164 -3.20 5.38 -2.01
CA ILE A 164 -2.61 4.25 -1.29
C ILE A 164 -1.82 4.77 -0.08
N PRO A 165 -2.16 4.36 1.16
CA PRO A 165 -1.38 4.72 2.33
C PRO A 165 0.07 4.24 2.23
N GLU A 166 1.01 5.01 2.77
CA GLU A 166 2.44 4.65 2.76
C GLU A 166 2.72 3.26 3.37
N GLY A 167 2.00 2.91 4.45
CA GLY A 167 2.12 1.61 5.10
C GLY A 167 1.74 0.46 4.17
N ASP A 168 0.64 0.60 3.44
CA ASP A 168 0.17 -0.40 2.47
C ASP A 168 1.12 -0.50 1.27
N PHE A 169 1.66 0.65 0.82
CA PHE A 169 2.68 0.66 -0.22
C PHE A 169 3.94 -0.09 0.23
N LYS A 170 4.44 0.16 1.44
CA LYS A 170 5.60 -0.55 2.02
C LYS A 170 5.34 -2.05 2.20
N GLN A 171 4.11 -2.43 2.55
CA GLN A 171 3.74 -3.84 2.65
C GLN A 171 3.76 -4.53 1.27
N ASN A 172 3.23 -3.88 0.23
CA ASN A 172 3.33 -4.39 -1.13
C ASN A 172 4.79 -4.47 -1.61
N LEU A 173 5.60 -3.47 -1.27
CA LEU A 173 7.03 -3.46 -1.57
C LEU A 173 7.77 -4.61 -0.87
N ARG A 174 7.40 -4.95 0.37
CA ARG A 174 7.93 -6.11 1.09
C ARG A 174 7.65 -7.41 0.33
N VAL A 175 6.43 -7.61 -0.17
CA VAL A 175 6.07 -8.79 -0.96
C VAL A 175 6.94 -8.85 -2.23
N GLN A 176 7.04 -7.74 -2.96
CA GLN A 176 7.85 -7.67 -4.18
C GLN A 176 9.34 -7.96 -3.93
N LEU A 177 9.89 -7.42 -2.84
CA LEU A 177 11.28 -7.70 -2.45
C LEU A 177 11.47 -9.17 -2.05
N ALA A 178 10.50 -9.76 -1.34
CA ALA A 178 10.52 -11.17 -0.97
C ALA A 178 10.55 -12.08 -2.21
N GLU A 179 9.67 -11.83 -3.18
CA GLU A 179 9.65 -12.54 -4.47
C GLU A 179 10.98 -12.39 -5.22
N THR A 180 11.50 -11.16 -5.27
CA THR A 180 12.80 -10.87 -5.90
C THR A 180 13.93 -11.65 -5.24
N ASN A 181 14.00 -11.66 -3.91
CA ASN A 181 15.00 -12.40 -3.15
C ASN A 181 14.93 -13.90 -3.42
N VAL A 182 13.71 -14.45 -3.48
CA VAL A 182 13.48 -15.87 -3.75
C VAL A 182 13.92 -16.24 -5.16
N ILE A 183 13.48 -15.48 -6.17
CA ILE A 183 13.79 -15.80 -7.57
C ILE A 183 15.26 -15.61 -7.89
N THR A 184 15.95 -14.69 -7.21
CA THR A 184 17.38 -14.40 -7.43
C THR A 184 18.32 -15.18 -6.49
N GLN A 185 17.78 -16.09 -5.68
CA GLN A 185 18.61 -16.89 -4.78
C GLN A 185 19.66 -17.71 -5.55
N GLY A 186 20.93 -17.57 -5.16
CA GLY A 186 22.04 -18.29 -5.78
C GLY A 186 22.44 -17.81 -7.17
N VAL A 187 21.85 -16.70 -7.65
CA VAL A 187 22.18 -16.14 -8.96
C VAL A 187 23.38 -15.21 -8.86
N THR A 188 24.42 -15.53 -9.62
CA THR A 188 25.60 -14.67 -9.82
C THR A 188 25.46 -13.95 -11.15
N VAL A 189 25.75 -12.68 -11.15
CA VAL A 189 25.71 -11.80 -12.34
C VAL A 189 27.13 -11.35 -12.66
N THR A 190 27.52 -11.46 -13.93
CA THR A 190 28.80 -10.98 -14.45
C THR A 190 28.64 -9.58 -15.06
N ASP A 191 29.76 -8.90 -15.32
CA ASP A 191 29.73 -7.63 -16.05
C ASP A 191 29.15 -7.80 -17.46
N ALA A 192 29.37 -8.95 -18.08
CA ALA A 192 28.77 -9.27 -19.38
C ALA A 192 27.24 -9.35 -19.30
N ASP A 193 26.69 -9.93 -18.24
CA ASP A 193 25.23 -9.99 -18.00
C ASP A 193 24.65 -8.58 -17.84
N THR A 194 25.32 -7.69 -17.08
CA THR A 194 24.85 -6.31 -16.87
C THR A 194 24.91 -5.48 -18.14
N GLN A 195 25.96 -5.64 -18.93
CA GLN A 195 26.11 -4.98 -20.24
C GLN A 195 25.05 -5.47 -21.24
N ALA A 196 24.79 -6.77 -21.28
CA ALA A 196 23.73 -7.35 -22.11
C ALA A 196 22.35 -6.81 -21.73
N TYR A 197 22.05 -6.71 -20.42
CA TYR A 197 20.83 -6.12 -19.92
C TYR A 197 20.71 -4.64 -20.29
N TYR A 198 21.77 -3.85 -20.09
CA TYR A 198 21.79 -2.45 -20.52
C TYR A 198 21.50 -2.31 -22.00
N LYS A 199 22.18 -3.09 -22.85
CA LYS A 199 21.97 -3.08 -24.31
C LYS A 199 20.51 -3.39 -24.68
N ALA A 200 19.89 -4.36 -24.03
CA ALA A 200 18.49 -4.70 -24.25
C ALA A 200 17.54 -3.59 -23.80
N GLN A 201 17.82 -2.94 -22.66
CA GLN A 201 17.01 -1.87 -22.09
C GLN A 201 17.28 -0.48 -22.68
N SER A 202 18.31 -0.35 -23.51
CA SER A 202 18.67 0.86 -24.27
C SER A 202 18.30 0.75 -25.75
N ASN A 203 17.75 -0.40 -26.18
CA ASN A 203 17.44 -0.63 -27.59
C ASN A 203 16.17 0.16 -27.99
N PRO A 204 16.25 1.07 -28.99
CA PRO A 204 15.10 1.82 -29.49
C PRO A 204 13.93 0.93 -29.96
N ASN A 205 14.25 -0.24 -30.50
CA ASN A 205 13.26 -1.21 -31.01
C ASN A 205 12.58 -2.05 -29.90
N ASN A 206 13.05 -1.94 -28.65
CA ASN A 206 12.42 -2.60 -27.53
C ASN A 206 11.31 -1.68 -26.95
N PRO A 207 10.02 -2.01 -27.10
CA PRO A 207 8.93 -1.19 -26.55
C PRO A 207 8.96 -1.08 -25.03
N ALA A 208 9.59 -2.05 -24.36
CA ALA A 208 9.77 -2.11 -22.90
C ALA A 208 11.13 -1.57 -22.42
N ALA A 209 11.90 -0.90 -23.30
CA ALA A 209 13.18 -0.30 -22.95
C ALA A 209 13.02 0.71 -21.81
N GLN A 210 13.78 0.52 -20.73
CA GLN A 210 13.72 1.39 -19.55
C GLN A 210 14.69 2.56 -19.61
N PHE A 211 15.76 2.43 -20.40
CA PHE A 211 16.84 3.41 -20.49
C PHE A 211 16.82 4.21 -21.79
N TYR A 212 15.88 3.90 -22.67
CA TYR A 212 15.62 4.65 -23.88
C TYR A 212 14.30 5.40 -23.80
N ARG A 213 14.34 6.68 -24.10
CA ARG A 213 13.17 7.53 -24.30
C ARG A 213 13.11 7.91 -25.78
N PRO A 214 12.04 7.57 -26.51
CA PRO A 214 11.87 7.99 -27.89
C PRO A 214 11.79 9.50 -28.00
N ALA A 215 12.01 10.04 -29.19
CA ALA A 215 11.69 11.42 -29.48
C ALA A 215 10.19 11.66 -29.23
N GLU A 216 9.86 12.82 -28.70
CA GLU A 216 8.48 13.26 -28.48
C GLU A 216 8.18 14.56 -29.22
N VAL A 217 6.95 14.73 -29.63
CA VAL A 217 6.43 15.96 -30.22
C VAL A 217 5.10 16.33 -29.57
N SER A 218 4.99 17.59 -29.18
CA SER A 218 3.73 18.20 -28.75
C SER A 218 3.12 18.91 -29.94
N LEU A 219 1.89 18.60 -30.26
CA LEU A 219 1.19 19.12 -31.42
C LEU A 219 -0.10 19.82 -31.03
N ARG A 220 -0.46 20.83 -31.81
CA ARG A 220 -1.86 21.19 -31.98
C ARG A 220 -2.37 20.63 -33.30
N ALA A 221 -3.65 20.24 -33.32
CA ALA A 221 -4.26 19.65 -34.50
C ALA A 221 -5.67 20.18 -34.74
N ILE A 222 -6.02 20.24 -36.02
CA ILE A 222 -7.40 20.52 -36.49
C ILE A 222 -7.77 19.34 -37.37
N ALA A 223 -8.87 18.67 -37.05
CA ALA A 223 -9.42 17.58 -37.83
C ALA A 223 -10.76 18.05 -38.47
N THR A 224 -10.93 17.85 -39.77
CA THR A 224 -12.16 18.19 -40.47
C THR A 224 -12.70 17.00 -41.26
N ALA A 225 -14.02 17.02 -41.56
CA ALA A 225 -14.61 15.93 -42.32
C ALA A 225 -14.18 15.95 -43.81
N THR A 226 -13.95 17.14 -44.37
CA THR A 226 -13.68 17.33 -45.81
C THR A 226 -12.43 18.17 -46.03
N GLU A 227 -11.77 17.94 -47.15
CA GLU A 227 -10.60 18.73 -47.56
C GLU A 227 -10.93 20.23 -47.73
N PRO A 228 -12.05 20.64 -48.35
CA PRO A 228 -12.42 22.07 -48.44
C PRO A 228 -12.49 22.75 -47.06
N GLN A 229 -13.03 22.09 -46.04
CA GLN A 229 -13.05 22.65 -44.68
C GLN A 229 -11.63 22.80 -44.09
N ALA A 230 -10.77 21.84 -44.34
CA ALA A 230 -9.35 21.95 -43.91
C ALA A 230 -8.65 23.10 -44.65
N ARG A 231 -8.90 23.28 -45.96
CA ARG A 231 -8.33 24.39 -46.71
C ARG A 231 -8.88 25.74 -46.22
N GLN A 232 -10.13 25.82 -45.85
CA GLN A 232 -10.72 27.04 -45.24
C GLN A 232 -10.02 27.36 -43.91
N ALA A 233 -9.82 26.39 -43.06
CA ALA A 233 -9.08 26.57 -41.81
C ALA A 233 -7.64 27.05 -42.06
N LEU A 234 -6.97 26.55 -43.13
CA LEU A 234 -5.62 27.02 -43.49
C LEU A 234 -5.63 28.49 -43.97
N VAL A 235 -6.67 28.94 -44.65
CA VAL A 235 -6.81 30.35 -45.05
C VAL A 235 -6.90 31.26 -43.81
N GLU A 236 -7.65 30.85 -42.79
CA GLU A 236 -7.75 31.63 -41.54
C GLU A 236 -6.42 31.63 -40.77
N LEU A 237 -5.73 30.49 -40.72
CA LEU A 237 -4.39 30.42 -40.13
C LEU A 237 -3.38 31.30 -40.87
N ALA A 238 -3.49 31.38 -42.20
CA ALA A 238 -2.64 32.26 -43.01
C ALA A 238 -2.95 33.76 -42.81
N SER A 239 -4.14 34.07 -42.35
CA SER A 239 -4.56 35.42 -41.96
C SER A 239 -4.20 35.78 -40.52
N ASN A 240 -3.27 35.04 -39.90
CA ASN A 240 -2.80 35.19 -38.51
C ASN A 240 -3.90 34.97 -37.45
N THR A 241 -5.00 34.30 -37.76
CA THR A 241 -5.95 33.85 -36.75
C THR A 241 -5.26 32.84 -35.82
N PRO A 242 -5.37 32.98 -34.50
CA PRO A 242 -4.76 32.03 -33.56
C PRO A 242 -5.22 30.59 -33.83
N PHE A 243 -4.26 29.64 -33.80
CA PHE A 243 -4.55 28.23 -34.09
C PHE A 243 -5.62 27.66 -33.18
N GLU A 244 -5.61 28.08 -31.92
CA GLU A 244 -6.59 27.69 -30.90
C GLU A 244 -8.02 28.06 -31.28
N LEU A 245 -8.22 29.25 -31.83
CA LEU A 245 -9.51 29.73 -32.24
C LEU A 245 -10.00 28.97 -33.49
N VAL A 246 -9.10 28.76 -34.47
CA VAL A 246 -9.41 27.98 -35.68
C VAL A 246 -9.75 26.53 -35.32
N ALA A 247 -9.00 25.94 -34.38
CA ALA A 247 -9.26 24.59 -33.89
C ALA A 247 -10.63 24.50 -33.20
N THR A 248 -11.01 25.48 -32.37
CA THR A 248 -12.31 25.51 -31.73
C THR A 248 -13.46 25.61 -32.78
N THR A 249 -13.23 26.35 -33.86
CA THR A 249 -14.25 26.60 -34.92
C THR A 249 -14.41 25.40 -35.86
N TYR A 250 -13.31 24.81 -36.32
CA TYR A 250 -13.33 23.84 -37.42
C TYR A 250 -13.10 22.38 -36.99
N SER A 251 -12.45 22.16 -35.85
CA SER A 251 -12.04 20.82 -35.50
C SER A 251 -13.18 19.93 -35.03
N LEU A 252 -13.20 18.70 -35.52
CA LEU A 252 -14.06 17.61 -35.05
C LEU A 252 -13.41 16.80 -33.93
N ASP A 253 -12.08 16.96 -33.75
CA ASP A 253 -11.37 16.27 -32.69
C ASP A 253 -11.71 16.82 -31.30
N THR A 254 -11.71 15.96 -30.31
CA THR A 254 -12.05 16.34 -28.93
C THR A 254 -11.09 17.36 -28.34
N SER A 255 -9.86 17.43 -28.84
CA SER A 255 -8.85 18.43 -28.42
C SER A 255 -9.26 19.87 -28.75
N LYS A 256 -10.30 20.10 -29.60
CA LYS A 256 -10.81 21.45 -29.87
C LYS A 256 -11.14 22.26 -28.63
N THR A 257 -11.59 21.60 -27.55
CA THR A 257 -11.92 22.25 -26.27
C THR A 257 -10.67 22.80 -25.57
N ASN A 258 -9.48 22.32 -25.97
CA ASN A 258 -8.16 22.80 -25.50
C ASN A 258 -7.35 23.43 -26.65
N GLY A 259 -8.04 24.09 -27.60
CA GLY A 259 -7.43 24.76 -28.74
C GLY A 259 -6.62 23.81 -29.64
N GLY A 260 -7.05 22.57 -29.76
CA GLY A 260 -6.43 21.55 -30.60
C GLY A 260 -5.17 20.89 -30.00
N LEU A 261 -4.82 21.15 -28.74
CA LEU A 261 -3.64 20.57 -28.10
C LEU A 261 -3.83 19.06 -27.88
N LEU A 262 -2.97 18.27 -28.52
CA LEU A 262 -2.91 16.83 -28.34
C LEU A 262 -1.99 16.45 -27.16
N ALA A 263 -2.22 15.26 -26.58
CA ALA A 263 -1.24 14.66 -25.70
C ALA A 263 0.10 14.47 -26.46
N PRO A 264 1.26 14.58 -25.80
CA PRO A 264 2.56 14.37 -26.43
C PRO A 264 2.62 13.01 -27.15
N LEU A 265 3.17 13.01 -28.35
CA LEU A 265 3.29 11.81 -29.19
C LEU A 265 4.73 11.34 -29.20
N ALA A 266 4.95 10.07 -28.89
CA ALA A 266 6.26 9.45 -28.93
C ALA A 266 6.48 8.73 -30.26
N PHE A 267 7.65 8.93 -30.89
CA PHE A 267 8.00 8.32 -32.16
C PHE A 267 7.94 6.79 -32.09
N GLY A 268 7.28 6.18 -33.06
CA GLY A 268 7.10 4.74 -33.16
C GLY A 268 6.11 4.14 -32.16
N ARG A 269 5.49 4.97 -31.27
CA ARG A 269 4.56 4.52 -30.22
C ARG A 269 3.20 5.23 -30.26
N SER A 270 3.04 6.19 -31.17
CA SER A 270 1.81 6.95 -31.34
C SER A 270 0.86 6.32 -32.37
N PRO A 271 -0.42 6.71 -32.45
CA PRO A 271 -1.32 6.31 -33.52
C PRO A 271 -0.79 6.65 -34.93
N LEU A 272 0.09 7.64 -35.06
CA LEU A 272 0.72 8.04 -36.33
C LEU A 272 1.62 6.93 -36.89
N HIS A 273 2.08 6.00 -36.06
CA HIS A 273 2.90 4.86 -36.51
C HIS A 273 2.22 3.99 -37.56
N ARG A 274 0.88 4.06 -37.66
CA ARG A 274 0.09 3.43 -38.74
C ARG A 274 0.38 4.05 -40.12
N SER A 275 0.95 5.24 -40.17
CA SER A 275 1.39 5.94 -41.37
C SER A 275 2.84 6.43 -41.20
N PRO A 276 3.84 5.58 -41.40
CA PRO A 276 5.25 5.92 -41.14
C PRO A 276 5.74 7.19 -41.85
N ALA A 277 5.28 7.44 -43.06
CA ALA A 277 5.62 8.65 -43.80
C ALA A 277 5.06 9.91 -43.14
N LEU A 278 3.83 9.86 -42.64
CA LEU A 278 3.21 10.95 -41.89
C LEU A 278 3.94 11.19 -40.57
N GLU A 279 4.23 10.12 -39.83
CA GLU A 279 4.95 10.20 -38.55
C GLU A 279 6.33 10.84 -38.76
N GLN A 280 7.11 10.37 -39.74
CA GLN A 280 8.41 10.96 -40.07
C GLN A 280 8.29 12.45 -40.42
N SER A 281 7.30 12.84 -41.24
CA SER A 281 7.06 14.23 -41.61
C SER A 281 6.73 15.13 -40.43
N ILE A 282 5.88 14.64 -39.50
CA ILE A 282 5.53 15.35 -38.28
C ILE A 282 6.73 15.52 -37.37
N PHE A 283 7.52 14.46 -37.19
CA PHE A 283 8.72 14.51 -36.36
C PHE A 283 9.87 15.31 -36.99
N ALA A 284 9.81 15.53 -38.31
CA ALA A 284 10.77 16.40 -39.02
C ALA A 284 10.40 17.90 -38.93
N MET A 285 9.12 18.25 -38.59
CA MET A 285 8.72 19.65 -38.50
C MET A 285 9.58 20.40 -37.47
N LYS A 286 9.84 21.68 -37.75
CA LYS A 286 10.42 22.61 -36.76
C LYS A 286 9.34 23.03 -35.75
N VAL A 287 9.74 23.42 -34.55
CA VAL A 287 8.82 24.06 -33.57
C VAL A 287 8.23 25.32 -34.21
N GLY A 288 6.93 25.50 -34.09
CA GLY A 288 6.13 26.52 -34.78
C GLY A 288 5.74 26.15 -36.22
N GLY A 289 6.36 25.11 -36.80
CA GLY A 289 6.03 24.64 -38.15
C GLY A 289 4.64 24.07 -38.24
N GLN A 290 4.04 24.19 -39.42
CA GLN A 290 2.67 23.74 -39.71
C GLN A 290 2.68 22.82 -40.94
N MET A 291 1.78 21.85 -40.96
CA MET A 291 1.66 20.85 -42.01
C MET A 291 0.20 20.50 -42.23
N GLY A 292 -0.20 20.29 -43.48
CA GLY A 292 -1.55 19.89 -43.85
C GLY A 292 -2.06 20.68 -45.08
N PRO A 293 -3.29 20.34 -45.55
CA PRO A 293 -4.12 19.29 -45.08
C PRO A 293 -3.59 17.91 -45.47
N VAL A 294 -3.63 16.96 -44.55
CA VAL A 294 -3.27 15.55 -44.81
C VAL A 294 -4.45 14.64 -44.42
N PHE A 295 -4.71 13.63 -45.26
CA PHE A 295 -5.75 12.66 -44.97
C PHE A 295 -5.18 11.53 -44.09
N PHE A 296 -5.77 11.36 -42.91
CA PHE A 296 -5.38 10.31 -41.97
C PHE A 296 -6.58 9.92 -41.11
N ALA A 297 -6.76 8.64 -40.85
CA ALA A 297 -7.85 8.11 -40.01
C ALA A 297 -9.25 8.65 -40.41
N ASN A 298 -9.55 8.68 -41.72
CA ASN A 298 -10.81 9.14 -42.31
C ASN A 298 -11.15 10.62 -42.07
N GLN A 299 -10.18 11.44 -41.76
CA GLN A 299 -10.32 12.89 -41.56
C GLN A 299 -9.17 13.64 -42.22
N TRP A 300 -9.38 14.94 -42.48
CA TRP A 300 -8.38 15.84 -42.97
C TRP A 300 -7.76 16.62 -41.82
N TRP A 301 -6.46 16.52 -41.66
CA TRP A 301 -5.73 17.06 -40.53
C TRP A 301 -4.78 18.19 -40.92
N ILE A 302 -4.72 19.19 -40.02
CA ILE A 302 -3.69 20.22 -39.99
C ILE A 302 -2.98 20.09 -38.66
N PHE A 303 -1.67 20.03 -38.70
CA PHE A 303 -0.83 19.93 -37.50
C PHE A 303 0.07 21.14 -37.36
N ARG A 304 0.26 21.60 -36.13
CA ARG A 304 1.28 22.60 -35.78
C ARG A 304 2.15 22.03 -34.66
N CYS A 305 3.47 22.06 -34.84
CA CYS A 305 4.43 21.63 -33.83
C CYS A 305 4.56 22.71 -32.75
N GLN A 306 4.27 22.34 -31.50
CA GLN A 306 4.39 23.23 -30.34
C GLN A 306 5.75 23.09 -29.67
N ASP A 307 6.20 21.84 -29.46
CA ASP A 307 7.45 21.53 -28.79
C ASP A 307 7.96 20.16 -29.23
N LYS A 308 9.26 19.90 -29.01
CA LYS A 308 9.94 18.65 -29.35
C LYS A 308 10.97 18.28 -28.31
N ALA A 309 10.99 17.02 -27.96
CA ALA A 309 12.07 16.42 -27.20
C ALA A 309 12.82 15.40 -28.05
N ALA A 310 14.14 15.49 -28.09
CA ALA A 310 14.96 14.51 -28.78
C ALA A 310 14.96 13.16 -28.07
N ALA A 311 15.15 12.09 -28.85
CA ALA A 311 15.37 10.77 -28.24
C ALA A 311 16.61 10.80 -27.34
N THR A 312 16.51 10.16 -26.19
CA THR A 312 17.61 10.09 -25.24
C THR A 312 17.81 8.67 -24.73
N THR A 313 19.07 8.33 -24.48
CA THR A 313 19.44 7.07 -23.82
C THR A 313 20.20 7.41 -22.55
N LEU A 314 19.77 6.87 -21.42
CA LEU A 314 20.51 7.05 -20.16
C LEU A 314 21.86 6.34 -20.27
N PRO A 315 22.98 7.02 -19.98
CA PRO A 315 24.31 6.40 -20.01
C PRO A 315 24.42 5.24 -19.02
N TYR A 316 25.17 4.20 -19.37
CA TYR A 316 25.37 3.04 -18.47
C TYR A 316 25.84 3.44 -17.07
N SER A 317 26.74 4.43 -16.96
CA SER A 317 27.23 4.92 -15.67
C SER A 317 26.14 5.45 -14.71
N GLN A 318 25.03 5.94 -15.25
CA GLN A 318 23.90 6.44 -14.44
C GLN A 318 22.92 5.33 -14.02
N VAL A 319 22.95 4.18 -14.72
CA VAL A 319 21.98 3.09 -14.53
C VAL A 319 22.64 1.76 -14.14
N GLN A 320 23.91 1.78 -13.78
CA GLN A 320 24.71 0.59 -13.51
C GLN A 320 24.09 -0.30 -12.41
N GLU A 321 23.64 0.30 -11.30
CA GLU A 321 22.96 -0.43 -10.22
C GLU A 321 21.63 -1.03 -10.69
N GLN A 322 20.89 -0.30 -11.51
CA GLN A 322 19.64 -0.79 -12.09
C GLN A 322 19.89 -1.94 -13.06
N CYS A 323 20.98 -1.87 -13.83
CA CYS A 323 21.39 -2.95 -14.71
C CYS A 323 21.78 -4.21 -13.93
N LEU A 324 22.53 -4.07 -12.83
CA LEU A 324 22.89 -5.19 -11.97
C LEU A 324 21.64 -5.88 -11.39
N THR A 325 20.74 -5.10 -10.82
CA THR A 325 19.49 -5.61 -10.23
C THR A 325 18.60 -6.26 -11.29
N GLY A 326 18.43 -5.59 -12.44
CA GLY A 326 17.61 -6.08 -13.53
C GLY A 326 18.18 -7.34 -14.21
N ALA A 327 19.49 -7.39 -14.42
CA ALA A 327 20.17 -8.57 -14.95
C ALA A 327 20.05 -9.76 -13.99
N LYS A 328 20.20 -9.51 -12.67
CA LYS A 328 20.03 -10.54 -11.65
C LYS A 328 18.62 -11.10 -11.65
N LEU A 329 17.60 -10.23 -11.73
CA LEU A 329 16.20 -10.64 -11.79
C LEU A 329 15.91 -11.42 -13.09
N ALA A 330 16.35 -10.93 -14.23
CA ALA A 330 16.14 -11.59 -15.53
C ALA A 330 16.77 -12.98 -15.55
N LYS A 331 18.03 -13.10 -15.08
CA LYS A 331 18.75 -14.37 -15.00
C LYS A 331 18.10 -15.32 -13.98
N GLY A 332 17.69 -14.79 -12.82
CA GLY A 332 16.97 -15.54 -11.80
C GLY A 332 15.64 -16.10 -12.32
N THR A 333 14.87 -15.28 -13.02
CA THR A 333 13.64 -15.72 -13.69
C THR A 333 13.90 -16.83 -14.70
N ALA A 334 14.91 -16.67 -15.54
CA ALA A 334 15.23 -17.69 -16.56
C ALA A 334 15.66 -19.03 -15.94
N VAL A 335 16.42 -19.01 -14.85
CA VAL A 335 17.00 -20.23 -14.26
C VAL A 335 16.12 -20.85 -13.18
N ASN A 336 15.50 -20.03 -12.34
CA ASN A 336 14.85 -20.48 -11.10
C ASN A 336 13.31 -20.57 -11.21
N SER A 337 12.66 -19.92 -12.18
CA SER A 337 11.19 -19.76 -12.17
C SER A 337 10.44 -21.08 -12.07
N LYS A 338 10.78 -22.10 -12.86
CA LYS A 338 10.12 -23.40 -12.83
C LYS A 338 10.28 -24.10 -11.46
N ARG A 339 11.50 -24.11 -10.95
CA ARG A 339 11.80 -24.71 -9.64
C ARG A 339 11.06 -23.99 -8.52
N ILE A 340 11.13 -22.66 -8.50
CA ILE A 340 10.47 -21.85 -7.46
C ILE A 340 8.96 -21.98 -7.54
N GLN A 341 8.39 -22.02 -8.73
CA GLN A 341 6.95 -22.24 -8.91
C GLN A 341 6.51 -23.58 -8.33
N GLN A 342 7.26 -24.66 -8.61
CA GLN A 342 6.96 -25.99 -8.04
C GLN A 342 7.07 -25.96 -6.52
N GLU A 343 8.18 -25.45 -5.98
CA GLU A 343 8.39 -25.37 -4.54
C GLU A 343 7.33 -24.52 -3.83
N PHE A 344 6.85 -23.45 -4.48
CA PHE A 344 5.79 -22.60 -3.95
C PHE A 344 4.43 -23.32 -3.97
N THR A 345 4.13 -24.05 -5.06
CA THR A 345 2.92 -24.87 -5.13
C THR A 345 2.92 -25.96 -4.05
N ASP A 346 4.03 -26.65 -3.85
CA ASP A 346 4.17 -27.66 -2.79
C ASP A 346 4.00 -27.02 -1.40
N PHE A 347 4.54 -25.80 -1.22
CA PHE A 347 4.36 -25.03 -0.01
C PHE A 347 2.90 -24.64 0.23
N GLN A 348 2.18 -24.17 -0.80
CA GLN A 348 0.76 -23.84 -0.72
C GLN A 348 -0.06 -25.05 -0.29
N HIS A 349 0.11 -26.20 -0.93
CA HIS A 349 -0.59 -27.44 -0.61
C HIS A 349 -0.29 -27.98 0.80
N SER A 350 0.91 -27.69 1.33
CA SER A 350 1.29 -28.07 2.71
C SER A 350 0.86 -27.04 3.76
N SER A 351 0.32 -25.89 3.33
CA SER A 351 -0.09 -24.82 4.23
C SER A 351 -1.46 -25.07 4.83
N ASN A 352 -1.60 -24.85 6.14
CA ASN A 352 -2.88 -24.92 6.81
C ASN A 352 -3.66 -23.63 6.63
N LEU A 353 -4.61 -23.63 5.70
CA LEU A 353 -5.49 -22.49 5.43
C LEU A 353 -6.87 -22.75 6.05
N GLN A 354 -7.37 -21.80 6.86
CA GLN A 354 -8.67 -21.88 7.47
C GLN A 354 -9.48 -20.60 7.21
N ALA A 355 -10.68 -20.75 6.67
CA ALA A 355 -11.63 -19.64 6.56
C ALA A 355 -12.65 -19.76 7.70
N PHE A 356 -12.68 -18.73 8.55
CA PHE A 356 -13.66 -18.60 9.62
C PHE A 356 -14.99 -18.01 9.13
N TRP A 357 -14.98 -17.36 7.96
CA TRP A 357 -16.16 -16.80 7.33
C TRP A 357 -16.55 -17.64 6.10
N PRO A 358 -17.81 -18.14 6.02
CA PRO A 358 -18.23 -19.07 4.97
C PRO A 358 -18.00 -18.56 3.54
N GLN A 359 -18.18 -17.25 3.30
CA GLN A 359 -17.99 -16.63 1.98
C GLN A 359 -16.57 -16.75 1.45
N TYR A 360 -15.55 -16.93 2.33
CA TYR A 360 -14.14 -17.05 1.93
C TYR A 360 -13.65 -18.51 1.84
N GLN A 361 -14.50 -19.51 2.09
CA GLN A 361 -14.10 -20.93 1.95
C GLN A 361 -13.62 -21.27 0.53
N LYS A 362 -14.27 -20.69 -0.49
CA LYS A 362 -13.86 -20.88 -1.89
C LYS A 362 -12.49 -20.23 -2.18
N VAL A 363 -12.14 -19.16 -1.49
CA VAL A 363 -10.83 -18.50 -1.65
C VAL A 363 -9.72 -19.43 -1.20
N ILE A 364 -9.84 -20.04 -0.03
CA ILE A 364 -8.80 -20.94 0.49
C ILE A 364 -8.76 -22.29 -0.25
N ALA A 365 -9.89 -22.76 -0.79
CA ALA A 365 -9.93 -23.98 -1.59
C ALA A 365 -9.25 -23.84 -2.98
N ALA A 366 -8.96 -22.60 -3.41
CA ALA A 366 -8.27 -22.31 -4.66
C ALA A 366 -6.74 -22.24 -4.51
N HIS A 367 -6.21 -22.41 -3.29
CA HIS A 367 -4.80 -22.40 -2.93
C HIS A 367 -4.33 -23.76 -2.43
#